data_7d8565cf4f5fd863e6ef89c14999029e
#
_entry.id   7d8565cf4f5fd863e6ef89c14999029e
#
_cell.length_a   1.000
_cell.length_b   1.000
_cell.length_c   1.000
_cell.angle_alpha   90.00
_cell.angle_beta   90.00
_cell.angle_gamma   90.00
#
_symmetry.space_group_name_H-M   'P 1'
#
loop_
_entity.id
_entity.type
_entity.pdbx_description
1 polymer ?
#
loop_
_entity_poly.entity_id
_entity_poly.type
_entity_poly.pdbx_seq_one_letter_code
_entity_poly.pdbx_strand_id
1 'polypeptide(L)'
;MTSVDVIDLYSTLQKLGVEIWIDGGWGVDVLLGEQTRSHSDLDIAIEQKDVAVLRRFLEDRGYREIKLEIARPWNFVLGDASGREIDVHVIVLDEKGDGLYGPVEKGEMYPAASLTGAGKIEGQTVRCISAEWMVKFHSGYPLKEKDFRDVAALCGKFGIDLPAAYEEFRK
;
A
#
# COMPACT_ATOMS: atom_id res chain seq x y z
N MET A 1 9.99 -2.95 -9.36
CA MET A 1 8.63 -2.62 -9.84
C MET A 1 8.68 -1.27 -10.54
N THR A 2 8.12 -1.14 -11.75
CA THR A 2 8.03 0.13 -12.49
C THR A 2 6.62 0.70 -12.40
N SER A 3 6.44 2.00 -12.72
CA SER A 3 5.12 2.63 -12.79
C SER A 3 4.18 1.91 -13.79
N VAL A 4 4.74 1.42 -14.90
CA VAL A 4 3.98 0.63 -15.90
C VAL A 4 3.50 -0.69 -15.32
N ASP A 5 4.34 -1.40 -14.54
CA ASP A 5 3.94 -2.65 -13.86
C ASP A 5 2.78 -2.40 -12.90
N VAL A 6 2.85 -1.31 -12.12
CA VAL A 6 1.81 -0.94 -11.13
C VAL A 6 0.49 -0.61 -11.83
N ILE A 7 0.53 0.18 -12.91
CA ILE A 7 -0.68 0.55 -13.67
C ILE A 7 -1.29 -0.66 -14.37
N ASP A 8 -0.50 -1.55 -14.96
CA ASP A 8 -1.02 -2.77 -15.60
C ASP A 8 -1.74 -3.65 -14.59
N LEU A 9 -1.11 -3.86 -13.42
CA LEU A 9 -1.71 -4.63 -12.33
C LEU A 9 -3.01 -3.99 -11.85
N TYR A 10 -2.98 -2.69 -11.49
CA TYR A 10 -4.14 -1.96 -11.00
C TYR A 10 -5.31 -2.01 -11.99
N SER A 11 -5.05 -1.66 -13.25
CA SER A 11 -6.07 -1.60 -14.30
C SER A 11 -6.68 -2.97 -14.61
N THR A 12 -5.86 -4.03 -14.54
CA THR A 12 -6.37 -5.39 -14.79
C THR A 12 -7.21 -5.88 -13.63
N LEU A 13 -6.79 -5.65 -12.39
CA LEU A 13 -7.60 -5.99 -11.21
C LEU A 13 -8.93 -5.23 -11.23
N GLN A 14 -8.92 -3.94 -11.56
CA GLN A 14 -10.14 -3.16 -11.69
C GLN A 14 -11.11 -3.73 -12.75
N LYS A 15 -10.59 -4.19 -13.90
CA LYS A 15 -11.41 -4.88 -14.93
C LYS A 15 -11.99 -6.20 -14.45
N LEU A 16 -11.33 -6.87 -13.51
CA LEU A 16 -11.82 -8.10 -12.86
C LEU A 16 -12.80 -7.82 -11.72
N GLY A 17 -13.10 -6.53 -11.44
CA GLY A 17 -13.99 -6.13 -10.35
C GLY A 17 -13.33 -6.17 -8.97
N VAL A 18 -12.00 -6.27 -8.91
CA VAL A 18 -11.22 -6.27 -7.67
C VAL A 18 -10.77 -4.85 -7.36
N GLU A 19 -11.12 -4.37 -6.19
CA GLU A 19 -10.65 -3.08 -5.67
C GLU A 19 -9.42 -3.27 -4.80
N ILE A 20 -8.41 -2.44 -5.05
CA ILE A 20 -7.21 -2.36 -4.22
C ILE A 20 -6.91 -0.90 -3.87
N TRP A 21 -6.24 -0.70 -2.75
CA TRP A 21 -5.66 0.59 -2.35
C TRP A 21 -4.15 0.45 -2.35
N ILE A 22 -3.48 1.30 -3.12
CA ILE A 22 -2.01 1.34 -3.14
C ILE A 22 -1.53 1.95 -1.83
N ASP A 23 -0.59 1.26 -1.18
CA ASP A 23 -0.01 1.64 0.10
C ASP A 23 1.52 1.83 -0.03
N GLY A 24 2.21 2.03 1.09
CA GLY A 24 3.66 2.12 1.15
C GLY A 24 4.26 3.18 0.23
N GLY A 25 5.43 2.89 -0.31
CA GLY A 25 6.17 3.86 -1.14
C GLY A 25 5.47 4.24 -2.43
N TRP A 26 4.80 3.31 -3.11
CA TRP A 26 4.00 3.64 -4.28
C TRP A 26 2.77 4.46 -3.93
N GLY A 27 2.17 4.25 -2.75
CA GLY A 27 1.08 5.08 -2.25
C GLY A 27 1.50 6.54 -2.05
N VAL A 28 2.71 6.76 -1.55
CA VAL A 28 3.32 8.10 -1.45
C VAL A 28 3.46 8.74 -2.83
N ASP A 29 4.04 8.03 -3.80
CA ASP A 29 4.22 8.54 -5.17
C ASP A 29 2.88 8.83 -5.86
N VAL A 30 1.86 8.00 -5.66
CA VAL A 30 0.47 8.25 -6.11
C VAL A 30 -0.04 9.58 -5.58
N LEU A 31 0.10 9.81 -4.28
CA LEU A 31 -0.36 11.03 -3.62
C LEU A 31 0.43 12.26 -4.08
N LEU A 32 1.72 12.11 -4.32
CA LEU A 32 2.58 13.18 -4.83
C LEU A 32 2.34 13.45 -6.33
N GLY A 33 1.85 12.45 -7.09
CA GLY A 33 1.59 12.56 -8.52
C GLY A 33 2.83 12.39 -9.40
N GLU A 34 3.92 11.94 -8.81
CA GLU A 34 5.20 11.65 -9.47
C GLU A 34 5.97 10.55 -8.74
N GLN A 35 6.79 9.81 -9.46
CA GLN A 35 7.67 8.83 -8.84
C GLN A 35 8.91 9.52 -8.26
N THR A 36 9.02 9.51 -6.94
CA THR A 36 10.10 10.18 -6.20
C THR A 36 11.36 9.34 -6.05
N ARG A 37 11.22 8.02 -6.13
CA ARG A 37 12.33 7.05 -6.00
C ARG A 37 12.00 5.72 -6.67
N SER A 38 12.98 4.85 -6.77
CA SER A 38 12.75 3.45 -7.17
C SER A 38 12.14 2.64 -6.02
N HIS A 39 11.22 1.74 -6.38
CA HIS A 39 10.59 0.80 -5.44
C HIS A 39 10.88 -0.64 -5.84
N SER A 40 11.22 -1.49 -4.87
CA SER A 40 11.43 -2.93 -5.06
C SER A 40 10.12 -3.69 -5.12
N ASP A 41 9.14 -3.22 -4.38
CA ASP A 41 7.87 -3.85 -4.04
C ASP A 41 6.68 -2.91 -4.30
N LEU A 42 5.49 -3.48 -4.24
CA LEU A 42 4.23 -2.78 -4.24
C LEU A 42 3.40 -3.26 -3.05
N ASP A 43 3.11 -2.36 -2.13
CA ASP A 43 2.20 -2.62 -1.02
C ASP A 43 0.76 -2.32 -1.46
N ILE A 44 -0.16 -3.24 -1.18
CA ILE A 44 -1.59 -3.06 -1.46
C ILE A 44 -2.46 -3.50 -0.28
N ALA A 45 -3.50 -2.75 0.00
CA ALA A 45 -4.63 -3.23 0.79
C ALA A 45 -5.72 -3.78 -0.13
N ILE A 46 -6.35 -4.90 0.26
CA ILE A 46 -7.40 -5.60 -0.51
C ILE A 46 -8.43 -6.21 0.43
N GLU A 47 -9.70 -6.23 0.03
CA GLU A 47 -10.72 -6.95 0.78
C GLU A 47 -10.51 -8.48 0.71
N GLN A 48 -10.76 -9.16 1.81
CA GLN A 48 -10.62 -10.62 1.91
C GLN A 48 -11.40 -11.38 0.84
N LYS A 49 -12.58 -10.90 0.44
CA LYS A 49 -13.41 -11.52 -0.59
C LYS A 49 -12.72 -11.64 -1.96
N ASP A 50 -11.79 -10.72 -2.25
CA ASP A 50 -11.13 -10.59 -3.55
C ASP A 50 -9.76 -11.28 -3.61
N VAL A 51 -9.24 -11.75 -2.48
CA VAL A 51 -7.90 -12.37 -2.38
C VAL A 51 -7.74 -13.57 -3.32
N ALA A 52 -8.78 -14.40 -3.46
CA ALA A 52 -8.71 -15.57 -4.33
C ALA A 52 -8.55 -15.18 -5.82
N VAL A 53 -9.21 -14.09 -6.23
CA VAL A 53 -9.08 -13.54 -7.60
C VAL A 53 -7.69 -12.96 -7.80
N LEU A 54 -7.18 -12.17 -6.83
CA LEU A 54 -5.83 -11.62 -6.86
C LEU A 54 -4.78 -12.74 -6.99
N ARG A 55 -4.85 -13.76 -6.14
CA ARG A 55 -3.88 -14.87 -6.16
C ARG A 55 -3.87 -15.56 -7.51
N ARG A 56 -5.02 -15.95 -8.04
CA ARG A 56 -5.12 -16.60 -9.36
C ARG A 56 -4.53 -15.71 -10.46
N PHE A 57 -4.91 -14.44 -10.48
CA PHE A 57 -4.40 -13.47 -11.45
C PHE A 57 -2.87 -13.34 -11.43
N LEU A 58 -2.26 -13.31 -10.23
CA LEU A 58 -0.81 -13.20 -10.07
C LEU A 58 -0.11 -14.54 -10.35
N GLU A 59 -0.69 -15.66 -9.93
CA GLU A 59 -0.16 -17.00 -10.23
C GLU A 59 -0.09 -17.27 -11.74
N ASP A 60 -1.10 -16.85 -12.50
CA ASP A 60 -1.12 -16.92 -13.97
C ASP A 60 0.01 -16.08 -14.61
N ARG A 61 0.51 -15.06 -13.90
CA ARG A 61 1.65 -14.21 -14.29
C ARG A 61 2.99 -14.67 -13.72
N GLY A 62 3.04 -15.83 -13.09
CA GLY A 62 4.26 -16.43 -12.56
C GLY A 62 4.65 -15.99 -11.16
N TYR A 63 3.82 -15.20 -10.47
CA TYR A 63 4.04 -14.89 -9.06
C TYR A 63 3.78 -16.12 -8.19
N ARG A 64 4.55 -16.23 -7.11
CA ARG A 64 4.39 -17.27 -6.08
C ARG A 64 4.55 -16.67 -4.70
N GLU A 65 3.89 -17.25 -3.72
CA GLU A 65 4.04 -16.79 -2.34
C GLU A 65 5.46 -17.00 -1.83
N ILE A 66 6.04 -15.91 -1.33
CA ILE A 66 7.33 -15.91 -0.66
C ILE A 66 7.10 -16.35 0.78
N LYS A 67 7.73 -17.43 1.19
CA LYS A 67 7.62 -17.93 2.57
C LYS A 67 8.45 -17.05 3.50
N LEU A 68 7.76 -16.19 4.23
CA LEU A 68 8.34 -15.36 5.28
C LEU A 68 7.89 -15.88 6.65
N GLU A 69 8.77 -15.83 7.65
CA GLU A 69 8.42 -16.20 9.04
C GLU A 69 7.30 -15.32 9.60
N ILE A 70 7.22 -14.07 9.14
CA ILE A 70 6.21 -13.08 9.52
C ILE A 70 4.91 -13.20 8.73
N ALA A 71 4.88 -14.04 7.67
CA ALA A 71 3.66 -14.18 6.84
C ALA A 71 2.46 -14.67 7.68
N ARG A 72 1.30 -14.08 7.39
CA ARG A 72 0.02 -14.38 8.04
C ARG A 72 -1.06 -14.51 6.97
N PRO A 73 -2.20 -15.12 7.25
CA PRO A 73 -3.31 -15.16 6.29
C PRO A 73 -3.78 -13.78 5.80
N TRP A 74 -3.57 -12.74 6.61
CA TRP A 74 -3.91 -11.35 6.30
C TRP A 74 -2.74 -10.49 5.85
N ASN A 75 -1.50 -11.02 5.87
CA ASN A 75 -0.31 -10.34 5.36
C ASN A 75 0.64 -11.36 4.75
N PHE A 76 0.82 -11.28 3.44
CA PHE A 76 1.69 -12.18 2.69
C PHE A 76 2.30 -11.47 1.47
N VAL A 77 3.42 -11.98 1.01
CA VAL A 77 4.13 -11.44 -0.15
C VAL A 77 4.08 -12.43 -1.30
N LEU A 78 3.78 -11.92 -2.49
CA LEU A 78 3.85 -12.65 -3.75
C LEU A 78 4.99 -12.07 -4.60
N GLY A 79 5.90 -12.94 -5.07
CA GLY A 79 7.03 -12.51 -5.89
C GLY A 79 7.14 -13.32 -7.18
N ASP A 80 7.75 -12.72 -8.19
CA ASP A 80 8.04 -13.35 -9.48
C ASP A 80 9.55 -13.64 -9.69
N ALA A 81 9.86 -14.31 -10.78
CA ALA A 81 11.23 -14.67 -11.12
C ALA A 81 12.12 -13.45 -11.47
N SER A 82 11.53 -12.28 -11.70
CA SER A 82 12.24 -11.02 -11.97
C SER A 82 12.55 -10.24 -10.70
N GLY A 83 12.15 -10.75 -9.53
CA GLY A 83 12.33 -10.09 -8.24
C GLY A 83 11.31 -8.95 -7.98
N ARG A 84 10.19 -8.92 -8.71
CA ARG A 84 9.08 -8.03 -8.39
C ARG A 84 8.27 -8.63 -7.26
N GLU A 85 7.95 -7.84 -6.26
CA GLU A 85 7.23 -8.29 -5.07
C GLU A 85 5.96 -7.44 -4.87
N ILE A 86 4.92 -8.11 -4.36
CA ILE A 86 3.67 -7.47 -3.98
C ILE A 86 3.37 -7.89 -2.54
N ASP A 87 3.39 -6.93 -1.63
CA ASP A 87 3.01 -7.12 -0.22
C ASP A 87 1.51 -6.85 -0.09
N VAL A 88 0.80 -7.87 0.39
CA VAL A 88 -0.66 -7.89 0.40
C VAL A 88 -1.17 -7.80 1.82
N HIS A 89 -1.85 -6.70 2.11
CA HIS A 89 -2.55 -6.43 3.36
C HIS A 89 -4.04 -6.73 3.18
N VAL A 90 -4.50 -7.84 3.74
CA VAL A 90 -5.90 -8.26 3.62
C VAL A 90 -6.73 -7.63 4.72
N ILE A 91 -7.78 -6.91 4.33
CA ILE A 91 -8.72 -6.27 5.24
C ILE A 91 -10.12 -6.87 5.12
N VAL A 92 -10.88 -6.83 6.21
CA VAL A 92 -12.30 -7.16 6.24
C VAL A 92 -13.06 -5.88 6.54
N LEU A 93 -13.84 -5.39 5.58
CA LEU A 93 -14.63 -4.18 5.78
C LEU A 93 -15.86 -4.46 6.64
N ASP A 94 -16.12 -3.56 7.58
CA ASP A 94 -17.36 -3.54 8.35
C ASP A 94 -18.45 -2.68 7.67
N GLU A 95 -19.61 -2.57 8.31
CA GLU A 95 -20.74 -1.78 7.79
C GLU A 95 -20.46 -0.27 7.69
N LYS A 96 -19.42 0.22 8.39
CA LYS A 96 -19.00 1.63 8.34
C LYS A 96 -17.91 1.89 7.31
N GLY A 97 -17.40 0.81 6.70
CA GLY A 97 -16.28 0.86 5.76
C GLY A 97 -14.91 0.87 6.44
N ASP A 98 -14.85 0.61 7.74
CA ASP A 98 -13.58 0.41 8.44
C ASP A 98 -13.03 -0.99 8.11
N GLY A 99 -11.74 -1.08 7.76
CA GLY A 99 -11.08 -2.34 7.41
C GLY A 99 -10.34 -2.93 8.62
N LEU A 100 -10.78 -4.10 9.10
CA LEU A 100 -10.03 -4.85 10.09
C LEU A 100 -8.88 -5.59 9.40
N TYR A 101 -7.65 -5.33 9.83
CA TYR A 101 -6.43 -6.00 9.41
C TYR A 101 -5.92 -6.90 10.52
N GLY A 102 -6.03 -8.19 10.35
CA GLY A 102 -5.64 -9.18 11.34
C GLY A 102 -6.81 -9.79 12.13
N PRO A 103 -6.52 -10.49 13.24
CA PRO A 103 -7.55 -11.15 14.05
C PRO A 103 -8.39 -10.14 14.84
N VAL A 104 -9.66 -10.43 15.04
CA VAL A 104 -10.66 -9.53 15.64
C VAL A 104 -10.20 -8.94 17.00
N GLU A 105 -9.51 -9.74 17.82
CA GLU A 105 -9.10 -9.30 19.17
C GLU A 105 -7.84 -8.46 19.20
N LYS A 106 -7.04 -8.50 18.13
CA LYS A 106 -5.68 -7.91 18.10
C LYS A 106 -5.34 -7.26 16.76
N GLY A 107 -6.31 -7.18 15.85
CA GLY A 107 -6.10 -6.58 14.53
C GLY A 107 -5.94 -5.08 14.61
N GLU A 108 -5.24 -4.56 13.63
CA GLU A 108 -5.13 -3.13 13.39
C GLU A 108 -6.27 -2.68 12.48
N MET A 109 -6.55 -1.37 12.47
CA MET A 109 -7.65 -0.83 11.69
C MET A 109 -7.12 0.03 10.54
N TYR A 110 -7.70 -0.20 9.36
CA TYR A 110 -7.73 0.76 8.27
C TYR A 110 -9.06 1.53 8.36
N PRO A 111 -9.13 2.66 9.08
CA PRO A 111 -10.39 3.41 9.16
C PRO A 111 -10.90 3.77 7.78
N ALA A 112 -12.22 3.86 7.60
CA ALA A 112 -12.84 4.21 6.32
C ALA A 112 -12.20 5.46 5.69
N ALA A 113 -11.83 6.44 6.50
CA ALA A 113 -11.11 7.64 6.07
C ALA A 113 -9.73 7.35 5.46
N SER A 114 -9.06 6.24 5.85
CA SER A 114 -7.78 5.85 5.27
C SER A 114 -7.92 5.34 3.84
N LEU A 115 -9.06 4.77 3.51
CA LEU A 115 -9.36 4.14 2.22
C LEU A 115 -9.95 5.11 1.19
N THR A 116 -9.94 6.42 1.47
CA THR A 116 -10.48 7.46 0.60
C THR A 116 -9.44 8.13 -0.30
N GLY A 117 -8.18 7.79 -0.15
CA GLY A 117 -7.10 8.39 -0.92
C GLY A 117 -7.17 8.05 -2.41
N ALA A 118 -6.78 9.00 -3.22
CA ALA A 118 -6.61 8.85 -4.66
C ALA A 118 -5.54 9.80 -5.18
N GLY A 119 -4.86 9.37 -6.23
CA GLY A 119 -3.85 10.18 -6.90
C GLY A 119 -3.56 9.64 -8.30
N LYS A 120 -2.40 9.96 -8.86
CA LYS A 120 -2.08 9.59 -10.25
C LYS A 120 -0.74 8.88 -10.35
N ILE A 121 -0.70 7.85 -11.19
CA ILE A 121 0.51 7.23 -11.74
C ILE A 121 0.37 7.27 -13.25
N GLU A 122 1.38 7.76 -13.98
CA GLU A 122 1.38 7.86 -15.45
C GLU A 122 0.08 8.51 -16.00
N GLY A 123 -0.45 9.50 -15.28
CA GLY A 123 -1.68 10.19 -15.64
C GLY A 123 -2.98 9.45 -15.33
N GLN A 124 -2.91 8.18 -14.93
CA GLN A 124 -4.08 7.39 -14.54
C GLN A 124 -4.41 7.59 -13.06
N THR A 125 -5.68 7.85 -12.76
CA THR A 125 -6.15 7.93 -11.38
C THR A 125 -6.27 6.53 -10.78
N VAL A 126 -5.69 6.36 -9.59
CA VAL A 126 -5.71 5.12 -8.81
C VAL A 126 -6.10 5.41 -7.36
N ARG A 127 -6.67 4.43 -6.68
CA ARG A 127 -6.96 4.50 -5.24
C ARG A 127 -5.70 4.21 -4.43
N CYS A 128 -5.54 4.88 -3.32
CA CYS A 128 -4.46 4.65 -2.38
C CYS A 128 -4.91 4.95 -0.94
N ILE A 129 -4.06 4.70 0.01
CA ILE A 129 -4.25 5.17 1.37
C ILE A 129 -4.21 6.71 1.37
N SER A 130 -5.10 7.35 2.11
CA SER A 130 -5.17 8.81 2.18
C SER A 130 -3.92 9.42 2.84
N ALA A 131 -3.57 10.67 2.48
CA ALA A 131 -2.32 11.29 2.88
C ALA A 131 -2.10 11.33 4.40
N GLU A 132 -3.13 11.69 5.16
CA GLU A 132 -3.05 11.73 6.63
C GLU A 132 -2.79 10.35 7.24
N TRP A 133 -3.41 9.31 6.69
CA TRP A 133 -3.23 7.95 7.15
C TRP A 133 -1.94 7.34 6.66
N MET A 134 -1.49 7.68 5.45
CA MET A 134 -0.17 7.31 4.96
C MET A 134 0.92 7.82 5.90
N VAL A 135 0.85 9.08 6.34
CA VAL A 135 1.77 9.65 7.34
C VAL A 135 1.69 8.90 8.67
N LYS A 136 0.48 8.55 9.14
CA LYS A 136 0.29 7.80 10.40
C LYS A 136 0.83 6.37 10.31
N PHE A 137 0.59 5.68 9.20
CA PHE A 137 1.03 4.29 9.00
C PHE A 137 2.55 4.18 8.82
N HIS A 138 3.22 5.25 8.37
CA HIS A 138 4.68 5.36 8.37
C HIS A 138 5.24 5.63 9.77
N SER A 139 4.79 4.85 10.77
CA SER A 139 5.24 4.94 12.17
C SER A 139 5.13 3.58 12.84
N GLY A 140 5.66 3.45 14.06
CA GLY A 140 5.55 2.20 14.83
C GLY A 140 6.60 1.13 14.48
N TYR A 141 7.58 1.45 13.64
CA TYR A 141 8.74 0.62 13.29
C TYR A 141 10.02 1.47 13.31
N PRO A 142 11.22 0.85 13.25
CA PRO A 142 12.46 1.61 13.16
C PRO A 142 12.53 2.45 11.88
N LEU A 143 12.45 3.78 12.04
CA LEU A 143 12.40 4.73 10.92
C LEU A 143 13.76 4.84 10.22
N LYS A 144 13.70 5.09 8.90
CA LYS A 144 14.87 5.27 8.04
C LYS A 144 14.77 6.62 7.31
N GLU A 145 15.88 7.06 6.77
CA GLU A 145 15.97 8.29 5.96
C GLU A 145 14.94 8.34 4.81
N LYS A 146 14.65 7.20 4.17
CA LYS A 146 13.63 7.12 3.12
C LYS A 146 12.24 7.44 3.65
N ASP A 147 11.91 6.95 4.86
CA ASP A 147 10.59 7.16 5.46
C ASP A 147 10.41 8.64 5.83
N PHE A 148 11.48 9.29 6.31
CA PHE A 148 11.47 10.73 6.54
C PHE A 148 11.20 11.53 5.26
N ARG A 149 11.87 11.19 4.14
CA ARG A 149 11.67 11.88 2.86
C ARG A 149 10.25 11.74 2.36
N ASP A 150 9.73 10.51 2.40
CA ASP A 150 8.36 10.18 1.97
C ASP A 150 7.33 10.96 2.82
N VAL A 151 7.45 10.91 4.16
CA VAL A 151 6.55 11.60 5.08
C VAL A 151 6.68 13.12 4.99
N ALA A 152 7.89 13.66 4.93
CA ALA A 152 8.11 15.10 4.82
C ALA A 152 7.52 15.68 3.52
N ALA A 153 7.62 14.93 2.40
CA ALA A 153 7.02 15.34 1.13
C ALA A 153 5.49 15.37 1.21
N LEU A 154 4.86 14.36 1.82
CA LEU A 154 3.41 14.33 2.07
C LEU A 154 2.98 15.48 2.98
N CYS A 155 3.67 15.68 4.10
CA CYS A 155 3.39 16.78 5.03
C CYS A 155 3.44 18.14 4.34
N GLY A 156 4.47 18.37 3.53
CA GLY A 156 4.62 19.62 2.76
C GLY A 156 3.52 19.82 1.73
N LYS A 157 3.12 18.77 1.01
CA LYS A 157 2.10 18.86 -0.04
C LYS A 157 0.69 19.05 0.52
N PHE A 158 0.35 18.33 1.59
CA PHE A 158 -1.01 18.27 2.12
C PHE A 158 -1.25 19.13 3.36
N GLY A 159 -0.22 19.86 3.83
CA GLY A 159 -0.32 20.71 5.03
C GLY A 159 -0.53 19.90 6.31
N ILE A 160 0.08 18.71 6.39
CA ILE A 160 0.02 17.83 7.55
C ILE A 160 1.24 18.12 8.43
N ASP A 161 1.05 18.16 9.75
CA ASP A 161 2.16 18.33 10.68
C ASP A 161 3.09 17.10 10.65
N LEU A 162 4.40 17.36 10.61
CA LEU A 162 5.38 16.29 10.66
C LEU A 162 5.31 15.61 12.04
N PRO A 163 5.14 14.27 12.10
CA PRO A 163 5.10 13.56 13.37
C PRO A 163 6.41 13.72 14.16
N ALA A 164 6.30 13.87 15.49
CA ALA A 164 7.46 14.10 16.38
C ALA A 164 8.57 13.03 16.24
N ALA A 165 8.20 11.79 15.90
CA ALA A 165 9.16 10.71 15.65
C ALA A 165 10.15 11.01 14.50
N TYR A 166 9.85 11.97 13.64
CA TYR A 166 10.70 12.35 12.51
C TYR A 166 11.57 13.59 12.79
N GLU A 167 11.42 14.23 13.96
CA GLU A 167 12.21 15.45 14.30
C GLU A 167 13.72 15.19 14.30
N GLU A 168 14.16 13.99 14.67
CA GLU A 168 15.58 13.62 14.67
C GLU A 168 16.23 13.61 13.26
N PHE A 169 15.42 13.49 12.20
CA PHE A 169 15.88 13.50 10.80
C PHE A 169 15.93 14.93 10.20
N ARG A 170 15.41 15.94 10.91
CA ARG A 170 15.57 17.35 10.55
C ARG A 170 16.98 17.83 10.82
N LYS A 171 17.90 17.67 9.87
CA LYS A 171 19.26 18.19 9.95
C LYS A 171 19.44 19.40 9.07
#